data_2bcea3d0cc8b15ca6644ace75e3337fc
#
_entry.id   2bcea3d0cc8b15ca6644ace75e3337fc
#
_cell.length_a   1.000
_cell.length_b   1.000
_cell.length_c   1.000
_cell.angle_alpha   90.00
_cell.angle_beta   90.00
_cell.angle_gamma   90.00
#
_symmetry.space_group_name_H-M   'P 1'
#
loop_
_entity.id
_entity.type
_entity.pdbx_description
1 polymer ?
#
loop_
_entity_poly.entity_id
_entity_poly.type
_entity_poly.pdbx_seq_one_letter_code
_entity_poly.pdbx_strand_id
1 'polypeptide(L)'
;MPNVTFNIDYLLKLVGSKLEKHKLNEILYKLGIEVEHEEENSLTLEITPNRPDLFSVVGLARYLRNFLHQNKNFHYNIIKDTKETQLNLIINPNIKNKLFIYGFVAKDIKLDDNSLADIFNFSEKLSDTLGRMRKKLSIGIHDYDTIDKTIEFKLSNDKKFIHLKGNEPELFSDVLKNTEKGKMYSTALPKTNMFPVLEDTKGVLALIPIINSKRTAVTKKTTNLFVEVTGTSEDLVKKINEMLAINFHELGAKIYQINISGNNKNYTSLSFPENYVTIPVSQIGAEIGIKLDSSIIISLANKMGYEAAVLNQKIRFSIPAYRIDILNEQDVIEDIAIGYGYEYIVATPVPSITKGKLLDNTILFNRISDAFIGVGFTELISTYLTNEEKNFTKMRLDIPNKKDYILLKDSKSSSITMARTHILPSLLHVLSLSKHEKLPQKIFELDLIFSIDKNKPVEDYHIACVSTNNKQNFNDMKSIIYSVLLTLRISFSIAECKHNSFIEGRCASILINGKELGVFGEVHPVVLRNFGIEEPTTAFELSLSFI
;
A
#
# COMPACT_ATOMS: atom_id res chain seq x y z
N MET A 1 -1.05 -5.63 -1.94
CA MET A 1 -0.30 -4.87 -2.99
C MET A 1 -1.06 -4.92 -4.30
N PRO A 2 -0.72 -4.17 -5.36
CA PRO A 2 -1.45 -4.25 -6.63
C PRO A 2 -1.20 -5.59 -7.34
N ASN A 3 -2.29 -6.29 -7.67
CA ASN A 3 -2.24 -7.49 -8.51
C ASN A 3 -2.42 -7.10 -9.97
N VAL A 4 -1.54 -7.61 -10.85
CA VAL A 4 -1.58 -7.38 -12.29
C VAL A 4 -1.62 -8.71 -13.01
N THR A 5 -2.59 -8.87 -13.92
CA THR A 5 -2.76 -10.10 -14.69
C THR A 5 -2.17 -9.92 -16.09
N PHE A 6 -1.32 -10.84 -16.49
CA PHE A 6 -0.62 -10.85 -17.77
C PHE A 6 -1.01 -12.06 -18.60
N ASN A 7 -1.10 -11.89 -19.93
CA ASN A 7 -1.16 -13.02 -20.86
C ASN A 7 0.24 -13.61 -21.02
N ILE A 8 0.42 -14.90 -20.74
CA ILE A 8 1.71 -15.59 -20.74
C ILE A 8 2.32 -15.62 -22.15
N ASP A 9 1.56 -16.01 -23.15
CA ASP A 9 2.05 -16.10 -24.53
C ASP A 9 2.51 -14.75 -25.06
N TYR A 10 1.78 -13.68 -24.74
CA TYR A 10 2.15 -12.34 -25.12
C TYR A 10 3.42 -11.86 -24.40
N LEU A 11 3.53 -12.15 -23.09
CA LEU A 11 4.75 -11.87 -22.31
C LEU A 11 5.97 -12.60 -22.92
N LEU A 12 5.85 -13.91 -23.17
CA LEU A 12 6.95 -14.71 -23.73
C LEU A 12 7.33 -14.26 -25.14
N LYS A 13 6.36 -13.86 -25.95
CA LYS A 13 6.60 -13.27 -27.28
C LYS A 13 7.44 -11.98 -27.17
N LEU A 14 7.13 -11.11 -26.19
CA LEU A 14 7.89 -9.87 -25.95
C LEU A 14 9.26 -10.14 -25.34
N VAL A 15 9.41 -11.15 -24.51
CA VAL A 15 10.72 -11.58 -23.98
C VAL A 15 11.62 -12.12 -25.08
N GLY A 16 11.05 -12.73 -26.13
CA GLY A 16 11.78 -13.23 -27.28
C GLY A 16 12.57 -14.52 -27.01
N SER A 17 12.28 -15.25 -25.95
CA SER A 17 12.90 -16.54 -25.63
C SER A 17 11.84 -17.62 -25.45
N LYS A 18 12.23 -18.87 -25.79
CA LYS A 18 11.43 -20.07 -25.46
C LYS A 18 11.66 -20.43 -24.00
N LEU A 19 11.02 -19.69 -23.11
CA LEU A 19 11.06 -19.97 -21.68
C LEU A 19 9.91 -20.91 -21.32
N GLU A 20 10.23 -22.03 -20.67
CA GLU A 20 9.21 -22.92 -20.12
C GLU A 20 8.55 -22.27 -18.90
N LYS A 21 7.26 -22.51 -18.71
CA LYS A 21 6.43 -21.86 -17.68
C LYS A 21 7.01 -22.02 -16.26
N HIS A 22 7.49 -23.23 -15.91
CA HIS A 22 8.10 -23.46 -14.60
C HIS A 22 9.39 -22.63 -14.38
N LYS A 23 10.19 -22.41 -15.44
CA LYS A 23 11.38 -21.56 -15.39
C LYS A 23 11.00 -20.07 -15.24
N LEU A 24 9.87 -19.66 -15.84
CA LEU A 24 9.36 -18.29 -15.65
C LEU A 24 9.06 -18.04 -14.17
N ASN A 25 8.35 -18.94 -13.49
CA ASN A 25 8.03 -18.80 -12.07
C ASN A 25 9.28 -18.78 -11.19
N GLU A 26 10.28 -19.61 -11.49
CA GLU A 26 11.58 -19.59 -10.79
C GLU A 26 12.28 -18.24 -10.93
N ILE A 27 12.27 -17.67 -12.15
CA ILE A 27 12.91 -16.38 -12.40
C ILE A 27 12.14 -15.24 -11.70
N LEU A 28 10.81 -15.25 -11.75
CA LEU A 28 9.97 -14.26 -11.06
C LEU A 28 10.26 -14.29 -9.56
N TYR A 29 10.33 -15.47 -8.96
CA TYR A 29 10.68 -15.63 -7.55
C TYR A 29 12.08 -15.05 -7.24
N LYS A 30 13.10 -15.32 -8.08
CA LYS A 30 14.45 -14.74 -7.92
C LYS A 30 14.46 -13.22 -8.04
N LEU A 31 13.53 -12.65 -8.80
CA LEU A 31 13.35 -11.21 -8.96
C LEU A 31 12.47 -10.57 -7.87
N GLY A 32 12.01 -11.35 -6.88
CA GLY A 32 11.17 -10.88 -5.80
C GLY A 32 9.73 -10.58 -6.22
N ILE A 33 9.25 -11.20 -7.30
CA ILE A 33 7.88 -11.04 -7.81
C ILE A 33 7.06 -12.27 -7.45
N GLU A 34 6.01 -12.08 -6.66
CA GLU A 34 5.15 -13.16 -6.19
C GLU A 34 4.07 -13.50 -7.22
N VAL A 35 3.87 -14.82 -7.44
CA VAL A 35 2.80 -15.35 -8.28
C VAL A 35 1.60 -15.64 -7.38
N GLU A 36 0.56 -14.80 -7.47
CA GLU A 36 -0.69 -14.93 -6.71
C GLU A 36 -1.62 -15.98 -7.29
N HIS A 37 -1.75 -15.97 -8.61
CA HIS A 37 -2.65 -16.88 -9.30
C HIS A 37 -2.15 -17.19 -10.70
N GLU A 38 -2.28 -18.45 -11.12
CA GLU A 38 -1.86 -18.94 -12.41
C GLU A 38 -2.94 -19.79 -13.05
N GLU A 39 -3.26 -19.49 -14.31
CA GLU A 39 -4.15 -20.25 -15.17
C GLU A 39 -3.39 -20.75 -16.41
N GLU A 40 -4.09 -21.40 -17.34
CA GLU A 40 -3.46 -21.96 -18.54
C GLU A 40 -2.63 -20.93 -19.32
N ASN A 41 -3.18 -19.74 -19.56
CA ASN A 41 -2.53 -18.65 -20.32
C ASN A 41 -2.60 -17.29 -19.63
N SER A 42 -2.89 -17.23 -18.33
CA SER A 42 -2.86 -16.00 -17.56
C SER A 42 -2.05 -16.17 -16.27
N LEU A 43 -1.33 -15.13 -15.91
CA LEU A 43 -0.47 -15.06 -14.75
C LEU A 43 -0.77 -13.77 -13.98
N THR A 44 -1.25 -13.89 -12.76
CA THR A 44 -1.48 -12.76 -11.87
C THR A 44 -0.32 -12.65 -10.89
N LEU A 45 0.35 -11.51 -10.96
CA LEU A 45 1.54 -11.19 -10.15
C LEU A 45 1.20 -10.10 -9.14
N GLU A 46 1.72 -10.25 -7.92
CA GLU A 46 1.76 -9.18 -6.95
C GLU A 46 3.00 -8.31 -7.20
N ILE A 47 2.78 -7.06 -7.61
CA ILE A 47 3.86 -6.13 -7.93
C ILE A 47 3.86 -5.00 -6.91
N THR A 48 5.02 -4.75 -6.31
CA THR A 48 5.19 -3.68 -5.33
C THR A 48 5.01 -2.30 -5.97
N PRO A 49 4.36 -1.33 -5.30
CA PRO A 49 4.06 0.00 -5.87
C PRO A 49 5.28 0.84 -6.21
N ASN A 50 6.47 0.51 -5.67
CA ASN A 50 7.73 1.17 -6.02
C ASN A 50 8.22 0.81 -7.43
N ARG A 51 7.78 -0.34 -7.99
CA ARG A 51 8.11 -0.78 -9.35
C ARG A 51 6.93 -0.61 -10.32
N PRO A 52 6.45 0.63 -10.54
CA PRO A 52 5.29 0.85 -11.41
C PRO A 52 5.58 0.53 -12.88
N ASP A 53 6.84 0.53 -13.30
CA ASP A 53 7.27 0.09 -14.64
C ASP A 53 6.86 -1.36 -14.94
N LEU A 54 6.71 -2.19 -13.92
CA LEU A 54 6.33 -3.61 -14.04
C LEU A 54 4.80 -3.82 -14.10
N PHE A 55 3.98 -2.78 -13.97
CA PHE A 55 2.52 -2.92 -14.18
C PHE A 55 2.12 -3.15 -15.64
N SER A 56 3.05 -2.98 -16.58
CA SER A 56 2.89 -3.28 -17.99
C SER A 56 3.59 -4.58 -18.37
N VAL A 57 3.00 -5.34 -19.30
CA VAL A 57 3.65 -6.53 -19.86
C VAL A 57 4.96 -6.17 -20.56
N VAL A 58 5.03 -4.99 -21.17
CA VAL A 58 6.25 -4.47 -21.82
C VAL A 58 7.36 -4.24 -20.79
N GLY A 59 7.05 -3.61 -19.67
CA GLY A 59 7.99 -3.37 -18.59
C GLY A 59 8.49 -4.67 -17.95
N LEU A 60 7.57 -5.61 -17.71
CA LEU A 60 7.92 -6.95 -17.19
C LEU A 60 8.79 -7.71 -18.21
N ALA A 61 8.44 -7.70 -19.49
CA ALA A 61 9.24 -8.33 -20.55
C ALA A 61 10.65 -7.73 -20.65
N ARG A 62 10.78 -6.39 -20.53
CA ARG A 62 12.06 -5.69 -20.47
C ARG A 62 12.91 -6.18 -19.29
N TYR A 63 12.32 -6.28 -18.10
CA TYR A 63 13.02 -6.74 -16.91
C TYR A 63 13.50 -8.19 -17.05
N LEU A 64 12.65 -9.07 -17.57
CA LEU A 64 13.00 -10.46 -17.84
C LEU A 64 14.08 -10.59 -18.94
N ARG A 65 14.00 -9.81 -20.04
CA ARG A 65 15.04 -9.79 -21.09
C ARG A 65 16.40 -9.40 -20.52
N ASN A 66 16.45 -8.33 -19.73
CA ASN A 66 17.69 -7.88 -19.12
C ASN A 66 18.28 -8.98 -18.23
N PHE A 67 17.47 -9.57 -17.36
CA PHE A 67 17.89 -10.61 -16.44
C PHE A 67 18.43 -11.88 -17.14
N LEU A 68 17.79 -12.27 -18.23
CA LEU A 68 18.12 -13.50 -18.97
C LEU A 68 19.29 -13.31 -19.95
N HIS A 69 19.34 -12.19 -20.65
CA HIS A 69 20.19 -12.04 -21.84
C HIS A 69 21.29 -10.99 -21.67
N GLN A 70 21.34 -10.30 -20.52
CA GLN A 70 22.30 -9.21 -20.27
C GLN A 70 22.35 -8.21 -21.45
N ASN A 71 21.18 -7.82 -21.95
CA ASN A 71 21.08 -6.97 -23.12
C ASN A 71 21.81 -5.65 -22.91
N LYS A 72 22.69 -5.32 -23.86
CA LYS A 72 23.45 -4.08 -23.86
C LYS A 72 22.57 -2.95 -24.40
N ASN A 73 22.45 -1.89 -23.59
CA ASN A 73 22.09 -0.53 -23.99
C ASN A 73 20.79 -0.35 -24.79
N PHE A 74 19.72 -0.01 -24.06
CA PHE A 74 18.53 0.57 -24.68
C PHE A 74 18.75 2.06 -24.93
N HIS A 75 19.11 2.45 -26.17
CA HIS A 75 19.04 3.83 -26.59
C HIS A 75 17.62 4.14 -27.06
N TYR A 76 16.92 5.01 -26.34
CA TYR A 76 15.59 5.45 -26.76
C TYR A 76 15.72 6.54 -27.83
N ASN A 77 15.45 6.19 -29.08
CA ASN A 77 15.39 7.13 -30.16
C ASN A 77 14.12 7.98 -30.09
N ILE A 78 14.22 9.12 -29.43
CA ILE A 78 13.14 10.08 -29.36
C ILE A 78 13.37 11.13 -30.42
N ILE A 79 12.34 11.35 -31.24
CA ILE A 79 12.37 12.39 -32.24
C ILE A 79 12.11 13.73 -31.53
N LYS A 80 13.16 14.53 -31.40
CA LYS A 80 13.09 15.84 -30.73
C LYS A 80 12.45 16.92 -31.62
N ASP A 81 12.28 16.66 -32.92
CA ASP A 81 11.66 17.63 -33.85
C ASP A 81 10.13 17.66 -33.65
N THR A 82 9.64 18.75 -33.09
CA THR A 82 8.21 18.99 -32.91
C THR A 82 7.49 19.42 -34.18
N LYS A 83 8.22 19.79 -35.24
CA LYS A 83 7.62 20.23 -36.53
C LYS A 83 6.84 19.10 -37.20
N GLU A 84 7.25 17.85 -37.01
CA GLU A 84 6.54 16.71 -37.61
C GLU A 84 5.18 16.43 -36.96
N THR A 85 4.98 16.75 -35.69
CA THR A 85 3.67 16.60 -35.03
C THR A 85 2.80 17.83 -35.20
N GLN A 86 3.42 19.02 -35.26
CA GLN A 86 2.75 20.33 -35.23
C GLN A 86 1.74 20.46 -34.07
N LEU A 87 1.83 19.57 -33.03
CA LEU A 87 0.91 19.58 -31.90
C LEU A 87 1.41 20.57 -30.85
N ASN A 88 0.56 21.53 -30.54
CA ASN A 88 0.78 22.51 -29.47
C ASN A 88 -0.26 22.33 -28.36
N LEU A 89 0.21 22.10 -27.16
CA LEU A 89 -0.61 22.03 -25.98
C LEU A 89 -0.53 23.38 -25.24
N ILE A 90 -1.66 24.05 -25.11
CA ILE A 90 -1.75 25.35 -24.45
C ILE A 90 -2.36 25.15 -23.06
N ILE A 91 -1.65 25.57 -22.02
CA ILE A 91 -2.16 25.59 -20.64
C ILE A 91 -2.79 26.97 -20.38
N ASN A 92 -4.10 26.99 -20.20
CA ASN A 92 -4.80 28.22 -19.92
C ASN A 92 -4.46 28.76 -18.50
N PRO A 93 -4.23 30.07 -18.32
CA PRO A 93 -3.91 30.67 -17.03
C PRO A 93 -4.92 30.41 -15.91
N ASN A 94 -6.15 30.03 -16.23
CA ASN A 94 -7.17 29.70 -15.22
C ASN A 94 -6.87 28.41 -14.43
N ILE A 95 -5.97 27.55 -14.90
CA ILE A 95 -5.51 26.32 -14.23
C ILE A 95 -4.70 26.59 -12.94
N LYS A 96 -4.09 27.78 -12.79
CA LYS A 96 -3.39 28.25 -11.57
C LYS A 96 -2.41 27.25 -10.96
N ASN A 97 -1.33 26.87 -11.63
CA ASN A 97 -0.20 26.07 -11.08
C ASN A 97 -0.55 24.89 -10.12
N LYS A 98 -1.80 24.41 -10.11
CA LYS A 98 -2.27 23.31 -9.27
C LYS A 98 -2.39 21.99 -9.99
N LEU A 99 -2.46 22.05 -11.32
CA LEU A 99 -2.52 20.89 -12.20
C LEU A 99 -1.45 21.04 -13.26
N PHE A 100 -0.72 19.98 -13.49
CA PHE A 100 0.33 19.87 -14.50
C PHE A 100 -0.14 18.90 -15.58
N ILE A 101 0.28 19.15 -16.80
CA ILE A 101 0.03 18.27 -17.94
C ILE A 101 1.31 18.12 -18.77
N TYR A 102 1.61 16.88 -19.14
CA TYR A 102 2.64 16.51 -20.10
C TYR A 102 2.02 15.52 -21.09
N GLY A 103 2.66 15.30 -22.21
CA GLY A 103 2.17 14.31 -23.16
C GLY A 103 3.15 14.12 -24.32
N PHE A 104 2.90 13.15 -25.15
CA PHE A 104 3.70 12.84 -26.34
C PHE A 104 2.80 12.27 -27.44
N VAL A 105 3.32 12.20 -28.64
CA VAL A 105 2.67 11.52 -29.77
C VAL A 105 3.47 10.26 -30.10
N ALA A 106 2.77 9.11 -30.16
CA ALA A 106 3.30 7.83 -30.60
C ALA A 106 2.73 7.51 -32.00
N LYS A 107 3.58 7.43 -33.03
CA LYS A 107 3.15 7.13 -34.38
C LYS A 107 3.60 5.73 -34.85
N ASP A 108 2.94 5.24 -35.88
CA ASP A 108 3.23 3.97 -36.53
C ASP A 108 3.11 2.75 -35.62
N ILE A 109 2.29 2.84 -34.54
CA ILE A 109 2.06 1.72 -33.64
C ILE A 109 1.11 0.70 -34.27
N LYS A 110 1.39 -0.58 -34.05
CA LYS A 110 0.49 -1.68 -34.43
C LYS A 110 -0.19 -2.25 -33.20
N LEU A 111 -1.49 -2.04 -33.09
CA LEU A 111 -2.29 -2.45 -31.96
C LEU A 111 -3.04 -3.76 -32.26
N ASP A 112 -2.92 -4.70 -31.34
CA ASP A 112 -3.74 -5.90 -31.27
C ASP A 112 -4.51 -5.94 -29.93
N ASP A 113 -5.29 -7.00 -29.69
CA ASP A 113 -6.07 -7.12 -28.45
C ASP A 113 -5.19 -7.12 -27.21
N ASN A 114 -4.03 -7.77 -27.25
CA ASN A 114 -3.12 -7.87 -26.14
C ASN A 114 -2.46 -6.53 -25.82
N SER A 115 -1.95 -5.84 -26.83
CA SER A 115 -1.32 -4.52 -26.66
C SER A 115 -2.30 -3.45 -26.21
N LEU A 116 -3.54 -3.46 -26.74
CA LEU A 116 -4.61 -2.56 -26.25
C LEU A 116 -4.97 -2.84 -24.79
N ALA A 117 -5.17 -4.11 -24.45
CA ALA A 117 -5.47 -4.49 -23.06
C ALA A 117 -4.36 -4.07 -22.10
N ASP A 118 -3.08 -4.31 -22.48
CA ASP A 118 -1.94 -3.90 -21.65
C ASP A 118 -1.87 -2.39 -21.47
N ILE A 119 -1.96 -1.61 -22.55
CA ILE A 119 -1.90 -0.14 -22.51
C ILE A 119 -2.98 0.44 -21.57
N PHE A 120 -4.22 -0.04 -21.68
CA PHE A 120 -5.30 0.46 -20.84
C PHE A 120 -5.17 -0.02 -19.39
N ASN A 121 -4.85 -1.29 -19.16
CA ASN A 121 -4.62 -1.81 -17.82
C ASN A 121 -3.46 -1.08 -17.12
N PHE A 122 -2.36 -0.86 -17.82
CA PHE A 122 -1.22 -0.11 -17.33
C PHE A 122 -1.61 1.31 -16.91
N SER A 123 -2.30 2.05 -17.78
CA SER A 123 -2.75 3.41 -17.49
C SER A 123 -3.72 3.49 -16.31
N GLU A 124 -4.63 2.52 -16.18
CA GLU A 124 -5.54 2.42 -15.02
C GLU A 124 -4.80 2.07 -13.74
N LYS A 125 -3.89 1.07 -13.75
CA LYS A 125 -3.09 0.71 -12.59
C LYS A 125 -2.23 1.87 -12.08
N LEU A 126 -1.56 2.59 -12.96
CA LEU A 126 -0.79 3.79 -12.59
C LEU A 126 -1.70 4.87 -11.97
N SER A 127 -2.86 5.11 -12.56
CA SER A 127 -3.81 6.13 -12.10
C SER A 127 -4.44 5.78 -10.74
N ASP A 128 -4.68 4.50 -10.48
CA ASP A 128 -5.32 4.04 -9.24
C ASP A 128 -4.30 3.90 -8.08
N THR A 129 -3.08 3.47 -8.37
CA THR A 129 -2.01 3.28 -7.38
C THR A 129 -1.26 4.58 -7.10
N LEU A 130 -0.28 4.94 -7.93
CA LEU A 130 0.48 6.18 -7.82
C LEU A 130 -0.41 7.42 -7.90
N GLY A 131 -1.44 7.35 -8.74
CA GLY A 131 -2.47 8.39 -8.89
C GLY A 131 -3.42 8.50 -7.72
N ARG A 132 -3.42 7.55 -6.76
CA ARG A 132 -4.34 7.50 -5.61
C ARG A 132 -5.80 7.67 -6.03
N MET A 133 -6.30 6.76 -6.84
CA MET A 133 -7.63 6.86 -7.44
C MET A 133 -7.79 8.19 -8.21
N ARG A 134 -6.85 8.48 -9.09
CA ARG A 134 -6.76 9.67 -9.96
C ARG A 134 -6.66 11.03 -9.26
N LYS A 135 -6.47 11.07 -7.95
CA LYS A 135 -6.32 12.32 -7.18
C LYS A 135 -4.96 12.99 -7.38
N LYS A 136 -3.93 12.22 -7.73
CA LYS A 136 -2.55 12.69 -7.90
C LYS A 136 -2.08 12.64 -9.35
N LEU A 137 -2.57 11.66 -10.11
CA LEU A 137 -2.17 11.39 -11.49
C LEU A 137 -3.34 10.76 -12.23
N SER A 138 -3.53 11.15 -13.49
CA SER A 138 -4.37 10.44 -14.46
C SER A 138 -3.73 10.44 -15.84
N ILE A 139 -4.08 9.46 -16.64
CA ILE A 139 -3.52 9.22 -17.98
C ILE A 139 -4.68 9.12 -18.96
N GLY A 140 -4.61 9.88 -20.05
CA GLY A 140 -5.52 9.80 -21.19
C GLY A 140 -4.77 9.35 -22.44
N ILE A 141 -5.42 8.53 -23.24
CA ILE A 141 -4.90 8.01 -24.49
C ILE A 141 -5.95 8.25 -25.56
N HIS A 142 -5.55 8.91 -26.65
CA HIS A 142 -6.43 9.40 -27.67
C HIS A 142 -5.95 9.01 -29.07
N ASP A 143 -6.88 8.80 -30.00
CA ASP A 143 -6.58 8.67 -31.41
C ASP A 143 -6.11 10.04 -31.95
N TYR A 144 -4.80 10.14 -32.24
CA TYR A 144 -4.17 11.38 -32.65
C TYR A 144 -4.73 11.95 -33.98
N ASP A 145 -5.14 11.08 -34.91
CA ASP A 145 -5.62 11.49 -36.22
C ASP A 145 -7.00 12.18 -36.16
N THR A 146 -7.69 12.08 -35.03
CA THR A 146 -8.98 12.75 -34.79
C THR A 146 -8.84 14.12 -34.14
N ILE A 147 -7.64 14.51 -33.70
CA ILE A 147 -7.35 15.69 -32.89
C ILE A 147 -6.79 16.82 -33.76
N ASP A 148 -7.10 18.08 -33.42
CA ASP A 148 -6.50 19.24 -34.08
C ASP A 148 -5.08 19.53 -33.57
N LYS A 149 -4.34 20.34 -34.33
CA LYS A 149 -2.94 20.71 -34.04
C LYS A 149 -2.76 21.54 -32.76
N THR A 150 -3.82 22.13 -32.25
CA THR A 150 -3.80 22.92 -31.02
C THR A 150 -4.82 22.38 -30.04
N ILE A 151 -4.35 22.01 -28.85
CA ILE A 151 -5.17 21.52 -27.75
C ILE A 151 -5.03 22.50 -26.59
N GLU A 152 -6.14 22.81 -25.92
CA GLU A 152 -6.15 23.67 -24.76
C GLU A 152 -6.51 22.87 -23.49
N PHE A 153 -5.67 22.96 -22.46
CA PHE A 153 -5.95 22.47 -21.12
C PHE A 153 -6.45 23.62 -20.25
N LYS A 154 -7.71 23.57 -19.83
CA LYS A 154 -8.39 24.66 -19.12
C LYS A 154 -9.44 24.20 -18.11
N LEU A 155 -9.85 25.14 -17.26
CA LEU A 155 -11.09 25.00 -16.48
C LEU A 155 -12.26 25.52 -17.34
N SER A 156 -13.31 24.72 -17.45
CA SER A 156 -14.52 25.04 -18.22
C SER A 156 -15.76 25.01 -17.32
N ASN A 157 -16.77 25.80 -17.71
CA ASN A 157 -18.11 25.63 -17.18
C ASN A 157 -18.69 24.28 -17.62
N ASP A 158 -19.82 23.90 -17.05
CA ASP A 158 -20.55 22.69 -17.40
C ASP A 158 -20.96 22.71 -18.89
N LYS A 159 -20.49 21.75 -19.65
CA LYS A 159 -20.71 21.61 -21.10
C LYS A 159 -21.17 20.20 -21.45
N LYS A 160 -21.83 20.07 -22.59
CA LYS A 160 -22.20 18.77 -23.14
C LYS A 160 -21.11 18.20 -24.01
N PHE A 161 -20.85 16.91 -23.88
CA PHE A 161 -19.99 16.12 -24.79
C PHE A 161 -20.44 14.66 -24.80
N ILE A 162 -20.03 13.91 -25.82
CA ILE A 162 -20.27 12.47 -25.88
C ILE A 162 -19.05 11.78 -25.25
N HIS A 163 -19.21 11.23 -24.05
CA HIS A 163 -18.15 10.50 -23.36
C HIS A 163 -17.95 9.11 -23.98
N LEU A 164 -16.82 8.46 -23.70
CA LEU A 164 -16.36 7.22 -24.34
C LEU A 164 -17.40 6.08 -24.33
N LYS A 165 -18.19 5.95 -23.25
CA LYS A 165 -19.24 4.93 -23.12
C LYS A 165 -20.65 5.45 -23.46
N GLY A 166 -20.78 6.72 -23.85
CA GLY A 166 -22.05 7.38 -24.17
C GLY A 166 -22.41 7.32 -25.66
N ASN A 167 -23.69 7.56 -25.99
CA ASN A 167 -24.16 7.69 -27.36
C ASN A 167 -24.72 9.08 -27.64
N GLU A 168 -25.14 9.81 -26.60
CA GLU A 168 -25.74 11.14 -26.67
C GLU A 168 -24.89 12.15 -25.89
N PRO A 169 -24.96 13.45 -26.22
CA PRO A 169 -24.27 14.50 -25.50
C PRO A 169 -24.83 14.69 -24.08
N GLU A 170 -24.00 14.46 -23.05
CA GLU A 170 -24.33 14.69 -21.64
C GLU A 170 -23.51 15.84 -21.04
N LEU A 171 -24.08 16.56 -20.05
CA LEU A 171 -23.35 17.54 -19.27
C LEU A 171 -22.27 16.88 -18.41
N PHE A 172 -21.17 17.57 -18.13
CA PHE A 172 -20.13 17.07 -17.23
C PHE A 172 -20.70 16.65 -15.86
N SER A 173 -21.60 17.47 -15.31
CA SER A 173 -22.28 17.20 -14.05
C SER A 173 -23.14 15.93 -14.06
N ASP A 174 -23.74 15.61 -15.21
CA ASP A 174 -24.56 14.40 -15.39
C ASP A 174 -23.67 13.17 -15.56
N VAL A 175 -22.57 13.28 -16.30
CA VAL A 175 -21.54 12.21 -16.41
C VAL A 175 -21.01 11.81 -15.05
N LEU A 176 -20.78 12.79 -14.13
CA LEU A 176 -20.32 12.49 -12.78
C LEU A 176 -21.34 11.70 -11.95
N LYS A 177 -22.64 11.96 -12.14
CA LYS A 177 -23.73 11.30 -11.40
C LYS A 177 -24.11 9.95 -11.97
N ASN A 178 -24.12 9.84 -13.31
CA ASN A 178 -24.74 8.72 -14.02
C ASN A 178 -23.76 7.62 -14.40
N THR A 179 -22.50 7.96 -14.62
CA THR A 179 -21.49 6.98 -15.04
C THR A 179 -20.75 6.33 -13.86
N GLU A 180 -20.31 5.10 -14.04
CA GLU A 180 -19.49 4.37 -13.07
C GLU A 180 -18.18 5.13 -12.75
N LYS A 181 -17.45 5.56 -13.81
CA LYS A 181 -16.21 6.33 -13.66
C LYS A 181 -16.46 7.70 -13.02
N GLY A 182 -17.57 8.33 -13.31
CA GLY A 182 -17.97 9.57 -12.66
C GLY A 182 -18.15 9.40 -11.16
N LYS A 183 -18.92 8.39 -10.73
CA LYS A 183 -19.14 8.07 -9.30
C LYS A 183 -17.85 7.72 -8.60
N MET A 184 -16.99 6.90 -9.23
CA MET A 184 -15.73 6.41 -8.65
C MET A 184 -14.71 7.53 -8.45
N TYR A 185 -14.55 8.42 -9.44
CA TYR A 185 -13.45 9.40 -9.46
C TYR A 185 -13.88 10.85 -9.20
N SER A 186 -15.15 11.13 -8.94
CA SER A 186 -15.66 12.51 -8.67
C SER A 186 -14.91 13.22 -7.54
N THR A 187 -14.43 12.48 -6.54
CA THR A 187 -13.65 13.03 -5.42
C THR A 187 -12.24 13.51 -5.81
N ALA A 188 -11.77 13.20 -7.02
CA ALA A 188 -10.51 13.68 -7.56
C ALA A 188 -10.62 15.08 -8.19
N LEU A 189 -11.84 15.56 -8.46
CA LEU A 189 -12.07 16.89 -8.99
C LEU A 189 -11.83 17.97 -7.93
N PRO A 190 -11.36 19.16 -8.33
CA PRO A 190 -11.30 20.30 -7.43
C PRO A 190 -12.73 20.69 -6.98
N LYS A 191 -12.86 21.13 -5.72
CA LYS A 191 -14.14 21.59 -5.15
C LYS A 191 -14.53 22.98 -5.71
N THR A 192 -14.80 23.05 -6.99
CA THR A 192 -15.22 24.27 -7.72
C THR A 192 -16.36 23.92 -8.66
N ASN A 193 -17.09 24.93 -9.14
CA ASN A 193 -18.10 24.73 -10.18
C ASN A 193 -17.52 24.66 -11.60
N MET A 194 -16.20 24.53 -11.71
CA MET A 194 -15.50 24.46 -12.99
C MET A 194 -14.80 23.11 -13.13
N PHE A 195 -14.75 22.61 -14.35
CA PHE A 195 -14.27 21.28 -14.70
C PHE A 195 -12.95 21.38 -15.48
N PRO A 196 -11.88 20.65 -15.07
CA PRO A 196 -10.68 20.53 -15.87
C PRO A 196 -10.97 19.74 -17.15
N VAL A 197 -10.70 20.33 -18.29
CA VAL A 197 -10.94 19.72 -19.60
C VAL A 197 -9.75 19.89 -20.53
N LEU A 198 -9.62 18.92 -21.41
CA LEU A 198 -8.77 19.01 -22.59
C LEU A 198 -9.68 19.21 -23.79
N GLU A 199 -9.46 20.25 -24.58
CA GLU A 199 -10.36 20.67 -25.66
C GLU A 199 -9.55 21.16 -26.89
N ASP A 200 -10.02 20.86 -28.07
CA ASP A 200 -9.54 21.43 -29.34
C ASP A 200 -10.67 22.19 -30.05
N THR A 201 -10.45 22.63 -31.31
CA THR A 201 -11.46 23.37 -32.08
C THR A 201 -12.69 22.52 -32.42
N LYS A 202 -12.57 21.19 -32.40
CA LYS A 202 -13.69 20.24 -32.64
C LYS A 202 -14.46 19.88 -31.38
N GLY A 203 -13.99 20.31 -30.20
CA GLY A 203 -14.66 20.10 -28.91
C GLY A 203 -13.83 19.34 -27.87
N VAL A 204 -14.50 18.82 -26.85
CA VAL A 204 -13.89 18.18 -25.70
C VAL A 204 -13.20 16.86 -26.09
N LEU A 205 -11.93 16.70 -25.70
CA LEU A 205 -11.16 15.46 -25.79
C LEU A 205 -11.34 14.62 -24.51
N ALA A 206 -11.28 15.29 -23.35
CA ALA A 206 -11.41 14.63 -22.06
C ALA A 206 -11.96 15.55 -20.98
N LEU A 207 -12.78 14.97 -20.07
CA LEU A 207 -13.12 15.51 -18.76
C LEU A 207 -12.11 14.92 -17.76
N ILE A 208 -11.10 15.71 -17.40
CA ILE A 208 -9.99 15.27 -16.57
C ILE A 208 -10.36 15.36 -15.06
N PRO A 209 -10.07 14.33 -14.26
CA PRO A 209 -9.44 13.04 -14.57
C PRO A 209 -10.45 11.89 -14.79
N ILE A 210 -11.65 12.16 -15.28
CA ILE A 210 -12.80 11.25 -15.24
C ILE A 210 -12.86 10.33 -16.45
N ILE A 211 -13.03 10.90 -17.67
CA ILE A 211 -13.31 10.11 -18.87
C ILE A 211 -12.99 10.88 -20.16
N ASN A 212 -12.50 10.15 -21.18
CA ASN A 212 -12.25 10.68 -22.51
C ASN A 212 -13.54 10.77 -23.34
N SER A 213 -13.49 11.57 -24.41
CA SER A 213 -14.54 11.67 -25.39
C SER A 213 -14.58 10.44 -26.30
N LYS A 214 -15.76 10.06 -26.77
CA LYS A 214 -15.95 9.02 -27.79
C LYS A 214 -15.27 9.36 -29.11
N ARG A 215 -15.18 10.65 -29.46
CA ARG A 215 -14.55 11.15 -30.69
C ARG A 215 -13.09 10.73 -30.82
N THR A 216 -12.38 10.66 -29.71
CA THR A 216 -10.95 10.34 -29.69
C THR A 216 -10.68 8.90 -29.23
N ALA A 217 -11.68 8.02 -29.34
CA ALA A 217 -11.60 6.64 -28.90
C ALA A 217 -10.53 5.87 -29.68
N VAL A 218 -9.65 5.18 -28.98
CA VAL A 218 -8.62 4.32 -29.56
C VAL A 218 -9.21 2.95 -29.90
N THR A 219 -8.84 2.44 -31.07
CA THR A 219 -9.24 1.14 -31.58
C THR A 219 -8.05 0.38 -32.15
N LYS A 220 -8.22 -0.89 -32.54
CA LYS A 220 -7.18 -1.68 -33.24
C LYS A 220 -6.73 -1.06 -34.57
N LYS A 221 -7.52 -0.15 -35.15
CA LYS A 221 -7.19 0.54 -36.43
C LYS A 221 -6.37 1.80 -36.20
N THR A 222 -6.30 2.29 -34.97
CA THR A 222 -5.54 3.47 -34.62
C THR A 222 -4.05 3.17 -34.72
N THR A 223 -3.33 3.96 -35.49
CA THR A 223 -1.89 3.82 -35.68
C THR A 223 -1.09 4.95 -35.03
N ASN A 224 -1.76 6.08 -34.73
CA ASN A 224 -1.14 7.25 -34.14
C ASN A 224 -1.91 7.61 -32.85
N LEU A 225 -1.17 7.76 -31.77
CA LEU A 225 -1.74 8.03 -30.45
C LEU A 225 -1.23 9.37 -29.91
N PHE A 226 -2.10 10.12 -29.27
CA PHE A 226 -1.74 11.19 -28.35
C PHE A 226 -1.94 10.67 -26.93
N VAL A 227 -0.87 10.67 -26.15
CA VAL A 227 -0.90 10.27 -24.74
C VAL A 227 -0.69 11.51 -23.90
N GLU A 228 -1.58 11.73 -22.92
CA GLU A 228 -1.45 12.81 -21.95
C GLU A 228 -1.39 12.25 -20.52
N VAL A 229 -0.61 12.93 -19.69
CA VAL A 229 -0.46 12.66 -18.28
C VAL A 229 -0.74 13.95 -17.52
N THR A 230 -1.75 13.91 -16.65
CA THR A 230 -2.15 15.05 -15.83
C THR A 230 -2.02 14.73 -14.34
N GLY A 231 -1.77 15.73 -13.51
CA GLY A 231 -1.65 15.49 -12.09
C GLY A 231 -1.31 16.72 -11.27
N THR A 232 -1.15 16.51 -9.95
CA THR A 232 -0.90 17.58 -8.96
C THR A 232 0.58 17.71 -8.58
N SER A 233 1.46 16.85 -9.08
CA SER A 233 2.91 16.88 -8.86
C SER A 233 3.61 16.88 -10.24
N GLU A 234 4.33 17.97 -10.55
CA GLU A 234 5.01 18.11 -11.83
C GLU A 234 6.06 17.01 -12.04
N ASP A 235 6.87 16.71 -11.02
CA ASP A 235 7.91 15.67 -11.08
C ASP A 235 7.31 14.29 -11.38
N LEU A 236 6.24 13.90 -10.68
CA LEU A 236 5.57 12.63 -10.92
C LEU A 236 5.00 12.55 -12.34
N VAL A 237 4.34 13.62 -12.82
CA VAL A 237 3.74 13.69 -14.15
C VAL A 237 4.82 13.53 -15.24
N LYS A 238 5.97 14.20 -15.10
CA LYS A 238 7.11 14.06 -16.02
C LYS A 238 7.65 12.63 -16.05
N LYS A 239 7.95 12.06 -14.90
CA LYS A 239 8.49 10.72 -14.78
C LYS A 239 7.57 9.65 -15.38
N ILE A 240 6.27 9.76 -15.14
CA ILE A 240 5.28 8.83 -15.70
C ILE A 240 5.12 9.05 -17.21
N ASN A 241 5.15 10.30 -17.68
CA ASN A 241 5.11 10.60 -19.12
C ASN A 241 6.31 9.98 -19.86
N GLU A 242 7.51 10.07 -19.29
CA GLU A 242 8.72 9.47 -19.85
C GLU A 242 8.69 7.93 -19.79
N MET A 243 8.21 7.34 -18.71
CA MET A 243 8.02 5.88 -18.58
C MET A 243 7.04 5.35 -19.62
N LEU A 244 5.91 6.02 -19.85
CA LEU A 244 4.95 5.66 -20.88
C LEU A 244 5.57 5.77 -22.27
N ALA A 245 6.29 6.86 -22.58
CA ALA A 245 6.95 7.03 -23.87
C ALA A 245 7.92 5.87 -24.17
N ILE A 246 8.67 5.40 -23.18
CA ILE A 246 9.55 4.24 -23.31
C ILE A 246 8.74 2.97 -23.61
N ASN A 247 7.64 2.72 -22.90
CA ASN A 247 6.82 1.54 -23.15
C ASN A 247 6.19 1.54 -24.55
N PHE A 248 5.70 2.70 -25.04
CA PHE A 248 5.19 2.82 -26.38
C PHE A 248 6.28 2.65 -27.45
N HIS A 249 7.50 3.13 -27.19
CA HIS A 249 8.63 2.90 -28.06
C HIS A 249 8.97 1.40 -28.20
N GLU A 250 8.97 0.66 -27.11
CA GLU A 250 9.21 -0.79 -27.12
C GLU A 250 8.09 -1.59 -27.80
N LEU A 251 6.87 -1.05 -27.87
CA LEU A 251 5.80 -1.58 -28.71
C LEU A 251 5.97 -1.26 -30.20
N GLY A 252 7.07 -0.60 -30.59
CA GLY A 252 7.42 -0.28 -31.94
C GLY A 252 6.97 1.09 -32.46
N ALA A 253 6.39 1.93 -31.58
CA ALA A 253 5.99 3.28 -31.96
C ALA A 253 7.20 4.22 -32.09
N LYS A 254 7.10 5.18 -33.00
CA LYS A 254 7.98 6.34 -33.07
C LYS A 254 7.47 7.41 -32.13
N ILE A 255 8.30 7.83 -31.16
CA ILE A 255 7.92 8.78 -30.12
C ILE A 255 8.31 10.19 -30.51
N TYR A 256 7.35 11.11 -30.47
CA TYR A 256 7.53 12.52 -30.77
C TYR A 256 7.19 13.38 -29.56
N GLN A 257 8.08 14.29 -29.22
CA GLN A 257 7.77 15.31 -28.23
C GLN A 257 6.80 16.36 -28.78
N ILE A 258 6.07 17.04 -27.91
CA ILE A 258 5.16 18.13 -28.27
C ILE A 258 5.60 19.43 -27.59
N ASN A 259 5.15 20.56 -28.15
CA ASN A 259 5.33 21.86 -27.52
C ASN A 259 4.25 22.10 -26.50
N ILE A 260 4.65 22.55 -25.29
CA ILE A 260 3.72 22.94 -24.23
C ILE A 260 3.98 24.40 -23.92
N SER A 261 2.92 25.22 -24.00
CA SER A 261 2.98 26.66 -23.74
C SER A 261 1.96 27.04 -22.66
N GLY A 262 2.35 27.88 -21.73
CA GLY A 262 1.47 28.39 -20.68
C GLY A 262 2.23 28.91 -19.46
N ASN A 263 1.56 29.67 -18.62
CA ASN A 263 2.15 30.28 -17.42
C ASN A 263 3.47 31.02 -17.70
N ASN A 264 3.58 31.72 -18.82
CA ASN A 264 4.77 32.45 -19.30
C ASN A 264 6.01 31.55 -19.54
N LYS A 265 5.82 30.26 -19.75
CA LYS A 265 6.89 29.30 -20.08
C LYS A 265 6.51 28.49 -21.32
N ASN A 266 7.50 28.24 -22.15
CA ASN A 266 7.42 27.29 -23.26
C ASN A 266 8.44 26.19 -22.98
N TYR A 267 8.03 24.94 -23.06
CA TYR A 267 8.90 23.79 -22.87
C TYR A 267 8.46 22.60 -23.71
N THR A 268 9.34 21.64 -23.84
CA THR A 268 9.06 20.39 -24.55
C THR A 268 8.64 19.30 -23.55
N SER A 269 7.84 18.37 -24.01
CA SER A 269 7.16 17.40 -23.16
C SER A 269 8.03 16.23 -22.69
N LEU A 270 9.18 15.99 -23.31
CA LEU A 270 10.09 14.89 -22.99
C LEU A 270 11.51 15.43 -22.83
N SER A 271 12.18 15.06 -21.78
CA SER A 271 13.56 15.53 -21.50
C SER A 271 14.56 14.39 -21.31
N PHE A 272 14.16 13.28 -20.71
CA PHE A 272 15.01 12.13 -20.35
C PHE A 272 16.32 12.59 -19.71
N PRO A 273 16.28 13.22 -18.52
CA PRO A 273 17.48 13.65 -17.84
C PRO A 273 18.37 12.45 -17.53
N GLU A 274 19.66 12.60 -17.76
CA GLU A 274 20.64 11.59 -17.35
C GLU A 274 20.79 11.63 -15.83
N ASN A 275 20.35 10.59 -15.17
CA ASN A 275 20.48 10.40 -13.73
C ASN A 275 21.57 9.36 -13.45
N TYR A 276 22.46 9.67 -12.50
CA TYR A 276 23.54 8.78 -12.13
C TYR A 276 23.61 8.59 -10.62
N VAL A 277 23.93 7.37 -10.20
CA VAL A 277 24.37 7.08 -8.84
C VAL A 277 25.81 6.59 -8.92
N THR A 278 26.69 7.04 -8.02
CA THR A 278 28.11 6.66 -8.01
C THR A 278 28.48 6.10 -6.66
N ILE A 279 28.84 4.80 -6.62
CA ILE A 279 29.03 4.03 -5.39
C ILE A 279 30.47 3.50 -5.34
N PRO A 280 31.16 3.58 -4.19
CA PRO A 280 32.45 2.89 -3.99
C PRO A 280 32.30 1.36 -4.10
N VAL A 281 33.21 0.71 -4.79
CA VAL A 281 33.21 -0.76 -4.90
C VAL A 281 33.24 -1.45 -3.53
N SER A 282 33.99 -0.89 -2.59
CA SER A 282 34.08 -1.41 -1.22
C SER A 282 32.77 -1.33 -0.44
N GLN A 283 31.95 -0.30 -0.70
CA GLN A 283 30.65 -0.13 -0.05
C GLN A 283 29.67 -1.21 -0.53
N ILE A 284 29.59 -1.46 -1.84
CA ILE A 284 28.73 -2.51 -2.41
C ILE A 284 29.04 -3.87 -1.76
N GLY A 285 30.32 -4.22 -1.70
CA GLY A 285 30.74 -5.48 -1.09
C GLY A 285 30.47 -5.56 0.42
N ALA A 286 30.63 -4.43 1.14
CA ALA A 286 30.39 -4.36 2.58
C ALA A 286 28.90 -4.48 2.94
N GLU A 287 28.01 -3.86 2.17
CA GLU A 287 26.57 -3.88 2.44
C GLU A 287 25.93 -5.23 2.07
N ILE A 288 26.37 -5.86 0.96
CA ILE A 288 25.87 -7.20 0.59
C ILE A 288 26.55 -8.31 1.45
N GLY A 289 27.70 -8.02 2.05
CA GLY A 289 28.45 -8.98 2.86
C GLY A 289 29.37 -9.93 2.05
N ILE A 290 29.61 -9.63 0.77
CA ILE A 290 30.47 -10.42 -0.13
C ILE A 290 31.48 -9.55 -0.87
N LYS A 291 32.63 -10.11 -1.21
CA LYS A 291 33.61 -9.40 -2.03
C LYS A 291 33.28 -9.56 -3.51
N LEU A 292 33.05 -8.43 -4.18
CA LEU A 292 32.74 -8.37 -5.61
C LEU A 292 33.76 -7.49 -6.31
N ASP A 293 34.30 -8.00 -7.44
CA ASP A 293 35.14 -7.21 -8.33
C ASP A 293 34.30 -6.28 -9.21
N SER A 294 34.88 -5.17 -9.64
CA SER A 294 34.19 -4.17 -10.47
C SER A 294 33.57 -4.77 -11.75
N SER A 295 34.24 -5.76 -12.37
CA SER A 295 33.74 -6.44 -13.56
C SER A 295 32.46 -7.25 -13.29
N ILE A 296 32.39 -7.91 -12.14
CA ILE A 296 31.20 -8.66 -11.69
C ILE A 296 30.08 -7.69 -11.43
N ILE A 297 30.34 -6.61 -10.68
CA ILE A 297 29.31 -5.58 -10.37
C ILE A 297 28.73 -5.00 -11.66
N ILE A 298 29.56 -4.66 -12.66
CA ILE A 298 29.09 -4.16 -13.96
C ILE A 298 28.23 -5.20 -14.67
N SER A 299 28.64 -6.47 -14.66
CA SER A 299 27.84 -7.54 -15.26
C SER A 299 26.47 -7.68 -14.60
N LEU A 300 26.43 -7.63 -13.26
CA LEU A 300 25.18 -7.66 -12.48
C LEU A 300 24.31 -6.42 -12.74
N ALA A 301 24.92 -5.23 -12.80
CA ALA A 301 24.21 -4.00 -13.14
C ALA A 301 23.55 -4.08 -14.52
N ASN A 302 24.28 -4.56 -15.53
CA ASN A 302 23.74 -4.75 -16.87
C ASN A 302 22.58 -5.77 -16.87
N LYS A 303 22.68 -6.84 -16.09
CA LYS A 303 21.62 -7.83 -15.88
C LYS A 303 20.36 -7.22 -15.28
N MET A 304 20.51 -6.17 -14.45
CA MET A 304 19.40 -5.45 -13.83
C MET A 304 18.93 -4.23 -14.66
N GLY A 305 19.52 -4.00 -15.83
CA GLY A 305 19.12 -2.97 -16.78
C GLY A 305 19.81 -1.62 -16.60
N TYR A 306 20.90 -1.55 -15.85
CA TYR A 306 21.74 -0.35 -15.75
C TYR A 306 22.87 -0.36 -16.76
N GLU A 307 23.29 0.83 -17.22
CA GLU A 307 24.62 1.03 -17.77
C GLU A 307 25.56 1.41 -16.65
N ALA A 308 26.71 0.74 -16.55
CA ALA A 308 27.66 0.99 -15.49
C ALA A 308 29.09 1.13 -16.01
N ALA A 309 29.85 2.07 -15.43
CA ALA A 309 31.22 2.33 -15.79
C ALA A 309 32.11 2.56 -14.55
N VAL A 310 33.34 2.06 -14.60
CA VAL A 310 34.34 2.28 -13.55
C VAL A 310 34.85 3.73 -13.62
N LEU A 311 34.84 4.40 -12.48
CA LEU A 311 35.45 5.70 -12.23
C LEU A 311 36.39 5.59 -11.04
N ASN A 312 37.66 5.29 -11.28
CA ASN A 312 38.64 4.99 -10.24
C ASN A 312 38.21 3.81 -9.36
N GLN A 313 38.04 4.03 -8.06
CA GLN A 313 37.56 3.01 -7.09
C GLN A 313 36.03 3.02 -6.88
N LYS A 314 35.30 3.70 -7.75
CA LYS A 314 33.83 3.82 -7.73
C LYS A 314 33.25 3.31 -9.03
N ILE A 315 31.99 2.94 -9.01
CA ILE A 315 31.22 2.61 -10.20
C ILE A 315 30.08 3.64 -10.31
N ARG A 316 29.96 4.23 -11.51
CA ARG A 316 28.85 5.11 -11.88
C ARG A 316 27.81 4.27 -12.60
N PHE A 317 26.59 4.29 -12.08
CA PHE A 317 25.42 3.64 -12.66
C PHE A 317 24.53 4.68 -13.31
N SER A 318 24.17 4.50 -14.58
CA SER A 318 23.18 5.30 -15.29
C SER A 318 21.80 4.73 -14.98
N ILE A 319 20.91 5.55 -14.44
CA ILE A 319 19.58 5.14 -14.02
C ILE A 319 18.61 5.34 -15.18
N PRO A 320 17.97 4.26 -15.69
CA PRO A 320 17.00 4.39 -16.77
C PRO A 320 15.78 5.22 -16.34
N ALA A 321 15.24 6.05 -17.22
CA ALA A 321 14.14 6.97 -16.90
C ALA A 321 12.84 6.27 -16.44
N TYR A 322 12.66 4.98 -16.76
CA TYR A 322 11.52 4.19 -16.23
C TYR A 322 11.71 3.72 -14.80
N ARG A 323 12.94 3.76 -14.24
CA ARG A 323 13.25 3.38 -12.85
C ARG A 323 13.07 4.59 -11.93
N ILE A 324 11.83 4.92 -11.63
CA ILE A 324 11.48 6.04 -10.75
C ILE A 324 11.59 5.70 -9.25
N ASP A 325 11.85 4.45 -8.95
CA ASP A 325 12.05 3.86 -7.63
C ASP A 325 13.45 4.09 -7.07
N ILE A 326 14.44 4.31 -7.94
CA ILE A 326 15.84 4.51 -7.52
C ILE A 326 16.00 5.92 -6.94
N LEU A 327 16.10 6.02 -5.63
CA LEU A 327 16.21 7.28 -4.89
C LEU A 327 17.62 7.51 -4.32
N ASN A 328 18.36 6.43 -4.04
CA ASN A 328 19.67 6.49 -3.40
C ASN A 328 20.57 5.29 -3.78
N GLU A 329 21.74 5.20 -3.16
CA GLU A 329 22.75 4.16 -3.41
C GLU A 329 22.25 2.77 -3.01
N GLN A 330 21.48 2.65 -1.94
CA GLN A 330 20.98 1.37 -1.42
C GLN A 330 20.06 0.68 -2.42
N ASP A 331 19.23 1.44 -3.16
CA ASP A 331 18.33 0.87 -4.17
C ASP A 331 19.12 0.18 -5.29
N VAL A 332 20.28 0.75 -5.67
CA VAL A 332 21.17 0.14 -6.67
C VAL A 332 21.88 -1.08 -6.08
N ILE A 333 22.32 -1.00 -4.82
CA ILE A 333 22.99 -2.12 -4.14
C ILE A 333 22.03 -3.32 -3.98
N GLU A 334 20.77 -3.06 -3.67
CA GLU A 334 19.71 -4.08 -3.64
C GLU A 334 19.57 -4.79 -4.99
N ASP A 335 19.47 -4.02 -6.09
CA ASP A 335 19.40 -4.61 -7.43
C ASP A 335 20.66 -5.45 -7.77
N ILE A 336 21.85 -5.03 -7.34
CA ILE A 336 23.06 -5.84 -7.51
C ILE A 336 22.96 -7.16 -6.72
N ALA A 337 22.41 -7.13 -5.50
CA ALA A 337 22.18 -8.34 -4.71
C ALA A 337 21.15 -9.28 -5.37
N ILE A 338 20.05 -8.74 -5.90
CA ILE A 338 19.07 -9.50 -6.69
C ILE A 338 19.74 -10.12 -7.94
N GLY A 339 20.52 -9.33 -8.66
CA GLY A 339 21.23 -9.77 -9.84
C GLY A 339 22.25 -10.88 -9.56
N TYR A 340 22.90 -10.84 -8.40
CA TYR A 340 23.81 -11.87 -7.90
C TYR A 340 23.05 -13.15 -7.54
N GLY A 341 21.91 -13.03 -6.90
CA GLY A 341 21.04 -14.09 -6.41
C GLY A 341 21.24 -14.34 -4.91
N TYR A 342 20.20 -14.08 -4.14
CA TYR A 342 20.23 -14.26 -2.68
C TYR A 342 20.57 -15.69 -2.26
N GLU A 343 20.23 -16.68 -3.08
CA GLU A 343 20.55 -18.09 -2.85
C GLU A 343 22.06 -18.40 -2.83
N TYR A 344 22.88 -17.51 -3.39
CA TYR A 344 24.35 -17.65 -3.40
C TYR A 344 25.04 -16.88 -2.27
N ILE A 345 24.29 -16.09 -1.48
CA ILE A 345 24.84 -15.35 -0.34
C ILE A 345 24.91 -16.28 0.87
N VAL A 346 26.14 -16.65 1.24
CA VAL A 346 26.38 -17.55 2.37
C VAL A 346 26.28 -16.74 3.67
N ALA A 347 25.42 -17.22 4.59
CA ALA A 347 25.28 -16.62 5.91
C ALA A 347 26.59 -16.78 6.71
N THR A 348 27.08 -15.69 7.28
CA THR A 348 28.26 -15.69 8.15
C THR A 348 27.86 -15.32 9.58
N PRO A 349 28.40 -16.00 10.60
CA PRO A 349 28.17 -15.64 12.00
C PRO A 349 28.67 -14.21 12.29
N VAL A 350 27.99 -13.53 13.19
CA VAL A 350 28.43 -12.20 13.67
C VAL A 350 29.82 -12.36 14.31
N PRO A 351 30.83 -11.57 13.88
CA PRO A 351 32.22 -11.75 14.32
C PRO A 351 32.49 -11.30 15.76
N SER A 352 31.53 -10.65 16.40
CA SER A 352 31.66 -10.16 17.77
C SER A 352 30.78 -10.94 18.74
N ILE A 353 31.31 -11.26 19.93
CA ILE A 353 30.55 -11.86 21.03
C ILE A 353 30.03 -10.72 21.90
N THR A 354 28.73 -10.45 21.79
CA THR A 354 28.02 -9.51 22.70
C THR A 354 27.06 -10.30 23.57
N LYS A 355 27.00 -9.96 24.87
CA LYS A 355 25.98 -10.51 25.77
C LYS A 355 24.71 -9.65 25.65
N GLY A 356 23.65 -10.24 25.16
CA GLY A 356 22.33 -9.63 25.22
C GLY A 356 21.79 -9.60 26.67
N LYS A 357 20.94 -8.63 26.99
CA LYS A 357 20.16 -8.58 28.22
C LYS A 357 18.69 -8.33 27.86
N LEU A 358 17.79 -9.07 28.48
CA LEU A 358 16.38 -8.77 28.37
C LEU A 358 16.07 -7.43 29.10
N LEU A 359 15.11 -6.69 28.61
CA LEU A 359 14.57 -5.54 29.31
C LEU A 359 13.90 -5.99 30.62
N ASP A 360 13.98 -5.16 31.65
CA ASP A 360 13.41 -5.51 32.95
C ASP A 360 11.89 -5.77 32.85
N ASN A 361 11.17 -5.00 32.03
CA ASN A 361 9.75 -5.25 31.72
C ASN A 361 9.54 -6.63 31.07
N THR A 362 10.39 -7.06 30.16
CA THR A 362 10.28 -8.39 29.52
C THR A 362 10.45 -9.51 30.54
N ILE A 363 11.40 -9.36 31.47
CA ILE A 363 11.59 -10.34 32.55
C ILE A 363 10.35 -10.42 33.44
N LEU A 364 9.76 -9.28 33.76
CA LEU A 364 8.55 -9.22 34.57
C LEU A 364 7.35 -9.84 33.83
N PHE A 365 7.14 -9.48 32.56
CA PHE A 365 6.02 -9.99 31.76
C PHE A 365 6.11 -11.50 31.61
N ASN A 366 7.31 -12.05 31.34
CA ASN A 366 7.52 -13.49 31.32
C ASN A 366 7.13 -14.15 32.64
N ARG A 367 7.49 -13.55 33.79
CA ARG A 367 7.11 -14.07 35.12
C ARG A 367 5.60 -14.02 35.37
N ILE A 368 4.92 -12.99 34.89
CA ILE A 368 3.45 -12.86 34.96
C ILE A 368 2.81 -13.95 34.10
N SER A 369 3.26 -14.10 32.84
CA SER A 369 2.76 -15.12 31.91
C SER A 369 2.97 -16.53 32.50
N ASP A 370 4.16 -16.84 33.03
CA ASP A 370 4.45 -18.13 33.68
C ASP A 370 3.52 -18.41 34.84
N ALA A 371 3.16 -17.40 35.66
CA ALA A 371 2.25 -17.56 36.76
C ALA A 371 0.81 -17.89 36.31
N PHE A 372 0.32 -17.25 35.24
CA PHE A 372 -1.00 -17.56 34.65
C PHE A 372 -1.02 -18.92 33.94
N ILE A 373 0.03 -19.27 33.22
CA ILE A 373 0.19 -20.59 32.60
C ILE A 373 0.21 -21.67 33.68
N GLY A 374 0.90 -21.42 34.80
CA GLY A 374 0.99 -22.35 35.95
C GLY A 374 -0.36 -22.66 36.60
N VAL A 375 -1.35 -21.77 36.52
CA VAL A 375 -2.73 -22.02 37.01
C VAL A 375 -3.69 -22.44 35.87
N GLY A 376 -3.14 -22.81 34.71
CA GLY A 376 -3.85 -23.46 33.62
C GLY A 376 -4.52 -22.49 32.61
N PHE A 377 -4.04 -21.26 32.50
CA PHE A 377 -4.49 -20.34 31.45
C PHE A 377 -3.65 -20.46 30.17
N THR A 378 -4.29 -20.18 29.05
CA THR A 378 -3.64 -20.04 27.74
C THR A 378 -3.45 -18.56 27.42
N GLU A 379 -2.21 -18.18 27.11
CA GLU A 379 -1.89 -16.82 26.66
C GLU A 379 -2.41 -16.60 25.25
N LEU A 380 -2.94 -15.41 25.00
CA LEU A 380 -3.29 -14.98 23.66
C LEU A 380 -2.89 -13.52 23.45
N ILE A 381 -2.79 -13.13 22.18
CA ILE A 381 -2.56 -11.76 21.76
C ILE A 381 -3.72 -11.37 20.84
N SER A 382 -4.46 -10.35 21.25
CA SER A 382 -5.55 -9.81 20.45
C SER A 382 -5.18 -8.49 19.79
N THR A 383 -6.04 -7.98 18.91
CA THR A 383 -5.81 -6.71 18.25
C THR A 383 -6.06 -5.52 19.18
N TYR A 384 -5.22 -4.49 19.09
CA TYR A 384 -5.42 -3.22 19.80
C TYR A 384 -6.62 -2.42 19.31
N LEU A 385 -7.04 -2.67 18.07
CA LEU A 385 -8.09 -1.92 17.41
C LEU A 385 -9.44 -2.60 17.59
N THR A 386 -10.43 -1.82 17.96
CA THR A 386 -11.80 -2.25 18.27
C THR A 386 -12.81 -1.18 17.83
N ASN A 387 -14.03 -1.24 18.35
CA ASN A 387 -15.07 -0.21 18.19
C ASN A 387 -15.78 0.11 19.50
N GLU A 388 -16.52 1.21 19.53
CA GLU A 388 -17.27 1.68 20.71
C GLU A 388 -18.28 0.64 21.21
N GLU A 389 -18.92 -0.08 20.30
CA GLU A 389 -19.91 -1.11 20.64
C GLU A 389 -19.29 -2.23 21.47
N LYS A 390 -18.16 -2.80 21.01
CA LYS A 390 -17.48 -3.88 21.73
C LYS A 390 -16.85 -3.39 23.01
N ASN A 391 -16.19 -2.23 22.96
CA ASN A 391 -15.37 -1.73 24.06
C ASN A 391 -16.22 -1.22 25.24
N PHE A 392 -17.38 -0.64 24.97
CA PHE A 392 -18.23 -0.01 25.99
C PHE A 392 -19.64 -0.62 26.04
N THR A 393 -20.42 -0.53 24.97
CA THR A 393 -21.85 -0.88 24.98
C THR A 393 -22.08 -2.34 25.37
N LYS A 394 -21.36 -3.29 24.77
CA LYS A 394 -21.47 -4.71 25.11
C LYS A 394 -21.03 -5.01 26.54
N MET A 395 -20.14 -4.22 27.09
CA MET A 395 -19.68 -4.31 28.48
C MET A 395 -20.60 -3.61 29.47
N ARG A 396 -21.71 -3.02 29.05
CA ARG A 396 -22.61 -2.18 29.86
C ARG A 396 -21.91 -0.96 30.49
N LEU A 397 -20.88 -0.46 29.82
CA LEU A 397 -20.17 0.76 30.19
C LEU A 397 -20.73 1.94 29.40
N ASP A 398 -20.79 3.10 30.05
CA ASP A 398 -21.11 4.34 29.36
C ASP A 398 -19.98 4.70 28.39
N ILE A 399 -20.35 5.23 27.21
CA ILE A 399 -19.35 5.68 26.25
C ILE A 399 -18.78 7.02 26.75
N PRO A 400 -17.47 7.10 27.05
CA PRO A 400 -16.86 8.35 27.51
C PRO A 400 -16.91 9.44 26.44
N ASN A 401 -16.48 10.66 26.80
CA ASN A 401 -16.33 11.71 25.80
C ASN A 401 -15.29 11.30 24.75
N LYS A 402 -15.53 11.66 23.49
CA LYS A 402 -14.61 11.37 22.37
C LYS A 402 -13.19 11.93 22.53
N LYS A 403 -12.97 12.74 23.55
CA LYS A 403 -11.65 13.29 23.92
C LYS A 403 -10.85 12.38 24.86
N ASP A 404 -11.50 11.37 25.43
CA ASP A 404 -10.91 10.52 26.47
C ASP A 404 -10.33 9.21 25.91
N TYR A 405 -10.60 8.89 24.66
CA TYR A 405 -10.09 7.69 23.96
C TYR A 405 -9.68 7.98 22.52
N ILE A 406 -8.84 7.13 21.95
CA ILE A 406 -8.22 7.34 20.64
C ILE A 406 -9.13 6.82 19.54
N LEU A 407 -9.57 7.72 18.65
CA LEU A 407 -10.36 7.39 17.46
C LEU A 407 -9.47 7.35 16.21
N LEU A 408 -9.75 6.43 15.30
CA LEU A 408 -9.13 6.38 13.98
C LEU A 408 -9.77 7.41 13.07
N LYS A 409 -8.95 8.24 12.41
CA LYS A 409 -9.42 9.33 11.55
C LYS A 409 -10.19 8.85 10.32
N ASP A 410 -9.71 7.80 9.66
CA ASP A 410 -10.25 7.31 8.39
C ASP A 410 -10.38 5.77 8.44
N SER A 411 -11.26 5.27 9.31
CA SER A 411 -11.50 3.84 9.42
C SER A 411 -12.15 3.28 8.14
N LYS A 412 -11.56 2.20 7.61
CA LYS A 412 -12.10 1.49 6.43
C LYS A 412 -13.23 0.52 6.80
N SER A 413 -13.41 0.21 8.08
CA SER A 413 -14.41 -0.74 8.58
C SER A 413 -15.08 -0.21 9.84
N SER A 414 -16.39 -0.39 9.94
CA SER A 414 -17.15 -0.08 11.17
C SER A 414 -16.76 -0.94 12.38
N SER A 415 -16.12 -2.07 12.14
CA SER A 415 -15.63 -2.97 13.21
C SER A 415 -14.33 -2.49 13.86
N ILE A 416 -13.63 -1.52 13.27
CA ILE A 416 -12.32 -1.02 13.71
C ILE A 416 -12.33 0.50 13.62
N THR A 417 -12.69 1.17 14.73
CA THR A 417 -12.85 2.63 14.77
C THR A 417 -12.06 3.32 15.86
N MET A 418 -11.52 2.57 16.83
CA MET A 418 -10.80 3.11 17.98
C MET A 418 -9.73 2.14 18.49
N ALA A 419 -8.80 2.67 19.29
CA ALA A 419 -7.90 1.85 20.12
C ALA A 419 -8.61 1.40 21.40
N ARG A 420 -8.34 0.16 21.85
CA ARG A 420 -8.97 -0.40 23.05
C ARG A 420 -8.58 0.34 24.33
N THR A 421 -9.53 0.51 25.23
CA THR A 421 -9.30 1.06 26.58
C THR A 421 -9.32 -0.02 27.68
N HIS A 422 -9.67 -1.25 27.32
CA HIS A 422 -9.72 -2.42 28.18
C HIS A 422 -9.37 -3.66 27.39
N ILE A 423 -8.82 -4.69 28.03
CA ILE A 423 -8.49 -5.98 27.40
C ILE A 423 -9.70 -6.94 27.45
N LEU A 424 -10.49 -6.90 28.54
CA LEU A 424 -11.61 -7.81 28.74
C LEU A 424 -12.58 -7.93 27.56
N PRO A 425 -12.98 -6.86 26.86
CA PRO A 425 -13.85 -6.98 25.68
C PRO A 425 -13.24 -7.84 24.58
N SER A 426 -11.93 -7.80 24.41
CA SER A 426 -11.21 -8.63 23.43
C SER A 426 -11.24 -10.10 23.83
N LEU A 427 -10.98 -10.42 25.11
CA LEU A 427 -11.02 -11.79 25.62
C LEU A 427 -12.42 -12.40 25.53
N LEU A 428 -13.47 -11.64 25.90
CA LEU A 428 -14.85 -12.10 25.75
C LEU A 428 -15.23 -12.31 24.27
N HIS A 429 -14.69 -11.49 23.38
CA HIS A 429 -14.90 -11.70 21.94
C HIS A 429 -14.24 -13.00 21.46
N VAL A 430 -13.02 -13.32 21.90
CA VAL A 430 -12.36 -14.59 21.57
C VAL A 430 -13.17 -15.78 22.10
N LEU A 431 -13.65 -15.74 23.35
CA LEU A 431 -14.53 -16.78 23.87
C LEU A 431 -15.79 -16.97 22.99
N SER A 432 -16.37 -15.87 22.52
CA SER A 432 -17.56 -15.94 21.64
C SER A 432 -17.31 -16.65 20.32
N LEU A 433 -16.09 -16.62 19.82
CA LEU A 433 -15.66 -17.33 18.61
C LEU A 433 -15.27 -18.78 18.86
N SER A 434 -14.88 -19.10 20.11
CA SER A 434 -14.36 -20.41 20.53
C SER A 434 -15.41 -21.30 21.21
N LYS A 435 -16.70 -21.11 20.94
CA LYS A 435 -17.81 -21.86 21.56
C LYS A 435 -17.76 -23.36 21.36
N HIS A 436 -17.08 -23.83 20.34
CA HIS A 436 -16.95 -25.25 20.00
C HIS A 436 -15.81 -25.95 20.76
N GLU A 437 -14.98 -25.16 21.46
CA GLU A 437 -13.87 -25.69 22.23
C GLU A 437 -14.34 -26.24 23.56
N LYS A 438 -13.58 -27.21 24.08
CA LYS A 438 -13.90 -27.88 25.34
C LYS A 438 -13.81 -26.94 26.54
N LEU A 439 -14.71 -27.13 27.51
CA LEU A 439 -14.65 -26.48 28.83
C LEU A 439 -13.75 -27.27 29.80
N PRO A 440 -13.11 -26.60 30.79
CA PRO A 440 -13.09 -25.14 30.99
C PRO A 440 -12.21 -24.41 29.99
N GLN A 441 -12.61 -23.21 29.55
CA GLN A 441 -11.75 -22.32 28.76
C GLN A 441 -11.19 -21.24 29.69
N LYS A 442 -9.87 -21.14 29.74
CA LYS A 442 -9.13 -20.17 30.55
C LYS A 442 -8.13 -19.47 29.65
N ILE A 443 -8.34 -18.19 29.42
CA ILE A 443 -7.48 -17.39 28.54
C ILE A 443 -7.06 -16.11 29.24
N PHE A 444 -5.85 -15.62 28.94
CA PHE A 444 -5.35 -14.35 29.45
C PHE A 444 -4.57 -13.60 28.38
N GLU A 445 -4.43 -12.30 28.58
CA GLU A 445 -3.62 -11.41 27.75
C GLU A 445 -2.94 -10.38 28.63
N LEU A 446 -1.63 -10.17 28.41
CA LEU A 446 -0.84 -9.13 29.01
C LEU A 446 -0.36 -8.21 27.92
N ASP A 447 -0.95 -7.01 27.81
CA ASP A 447 -0.60 -6.09 26.74
C ASP A 447 -1.11 -4.66 27.01
N LEU A 448 -0.90 -3.76 26.04
CA LEU A 448 -1.25 -2.36 26.11
C LEU A 448 -2.76 -2.10 25.99
N ILE A 449 -3.22 -1.13 26.75
CA ILE A 449 -4.44 -0.36 26.53
C ILE A 449 -4.09 1.10 26.24
N PHE A 450 -5.04 1.87 25.74
CA PHE A 450 -4.82 3.23 25.29
C PHE A 450 -5.87 4.18 25.87
N SER A 451 -5.42 5.33 26.34
CA SER A 451 -6.27 6.40 26.84
C SER A 451 -5.75 7.77 26.39
N ILE A 452 -6.46 8.83 26.74
CA ILE A 452 -5.99 10.21 26.55
C ILE A 452 -5.96 10.90 27.90
N ASP A 453 -4.79 11.38 28.32
CA ASP A 453 -4.62 12.28 29.45
C ASP A 453 -4.06 13.62 28.98
N LYS A 454 -4.68 14.72 29.41
CA LYS A 454 -4.27 16.11 29.06
C LYS A 454 -4.05 16.30 27.54
N ASN A 455 -4.93 15.73 26.71
CA ASN A 455 -4.86 15.73 25.24
C ASN A 455 -3.62 15.02 24.64
N LYS A 456 -2.99 14.11 25.39
CA LYS A 456 -1.91 13.26 24.91
C LYS A 456 -2.31 11.80 25.00
N PRO A 457 -1.95 10.97 24.02
CA PRO A 457 -2.13 9.53 24.13
C PRO A 457 -1.27 8.97 25.26
N VAL A 458 -1.84 8.07 26.02
CA VAL A 458 -1.17 7.34 27.11
C VAL A 458 -1.34 5.85 26.84
N GLU A 459 -0.26 5.13 26.98
CA GLU A 459 -0.19 3.67 26.92
C GLU A 459 -0.01 3.12 28.33
N ASP A 460 -0.81 2.13 28.69
CA ASP A 460 -0.68 1.44 29.98
C ASP A 460 -0.71 -0.07 29.78
N TYR A 461 0.14 -0.81 30.49
CA TYR A 461 0.14 -2.27 30.46
C TYR A 461 -0.90 -2.80 31.42
N HIS A 462 -1.77 -3.64 30.89
CA HIS A 462 -2.76 -4.38 31.68
C HIS A 462 -2.56 -5.88 31.53
N ILE A 463 -2.91 -6.59 32.58
CA ILE A 463 -3.11 -8.03 32.54
C ILE A 463 -4.60 -8.33 32.75
N ALA A 464 -5.18 -9.09 31.84
CA ALA A 464 -6.57 -9.51 31.96
C ALA A 464 -6.71 -11.01 31.73
N CYS A 465 -7.67 -11.61 32.39
CA CYS A 465 -8.02 -13.01 32.13
C CYS A 465 -9.53 -13.24 32.23
N VAL A 466 -9.99 -14.27 31.55
CA VAL A 466 -11.35 -14.79 31.65
C VAL A 466 -11.31 -16.31 31.83
N SER A 467 -12.22 -16.81 32.64
CA SER A 467 -12.42 -18.25 32.86
C SER A 467 -13.89 -18.58 32.71
N THR A 468 -14.21 -19.52 31.84
CA THR A 468 -15.59 -19.98 31.62
C THR A 468 -15.71 -21.48 31.83
N ASN A 469 -16.76 -21.89 32.52
CA ASN A 469 -17.10 -23.29 32.82
C ASN A 469 -18.55 -23.36 33.30
N ASN A 470 -19.17 -24.53 33.24
CA ASN A 470 -20.56 -24.79 33.66
C ASN A 470 -20.87 -24.36 35.11
N LYS A 471 -19.89 -24.29 36.01
CA LYS A 471 -20.05 -23.92 37.43
C LYS A 471 -19.06 -22.84 37.88
N GLN A 472 -18.62 -21.99 36.99
CA GLN A 472 -17.69 -20.92 37.33
C GLN A 472 -18.31 -19.91 38.29
N ASN A 473 -17.57 -19.49 39.34
CA ASN A 473 -18.06 -18.56 40.34
C ASN A 473 -16.97 -17.58 40.85
N PHE A 474 -17.37 -16.59 41.65
CA PHE A 474 -16.48 -15.55 42.20
C PHE A 474 -15.28 -16.13 42.96
N ASN A 475 -15.50 -17.17 43.79
CA ASN A 475 -14.42 -17.75 44.60
C ASN A 475 -13.35 -18.44 43.75
N ASP A 476 -13.73 -19.01 42.60
CA ASP A 476 -12.78 -19.63 41.69
C ASP A 476 -11.81 -18.57 41.16
N MET A 477 -12.32 -17.42 40.68
CA MET A 477 -11.48 -16.34 40.21
C MET A 477 -10.66 -15.71 41.34
N LYS A 478 -11.26 -15.52 42.53
CA LYS A 478 -10.54 -15.04 43.70
C LYS A 478 -9.33 -15.92 44.01
N SER A 479 -9.51 -17.24 44.04
CA SER A 479 -8.44 -18.21 44.34
C SER A 479 -7.31 -18.13 43.30
N ILE A 480 -7.66 -17.99 42.02
CA ILE A 480 -6.69 -17.81 40.93
C ILE A 480 -5.87 -16.54 41.16
N ILE A 481 -6.52 -15.39 41.37
CA ILE A 481 -5.85 -14.11 41.57
C ILE A 481 -4.92 -14.15 42.78
N TYR A 482 -5.39 -14.70 43.92
CA TYR A 482 -4.55 -14.88 45.11
C TYR A 482 -3.32 -15.73 44.80
N SER A 483 -3.49 -16.87 44.12
CA SER A 483 -2.39 -17.74 43.71
C SER A 483 -1.37 -17.00 42.83
N VAL A 484 -1.82 -16.30 41.81
CA VAL A 484 -0.95 -15.58 40.86
C VAL A 484 -0.22 -14.42 41.54
N LEU A 485 -0.94 -13.52 42.22
CA LEU A 485 -0.34 -12.33 42.82
C LEU A 485 0.62 -12.68 43.99
N LEU A 486 0.31 -13.71 44.78
CA LEU A 486 1.22 -14.22 45.82
C LEU A 486 2.49 -14.84 45.20
N THR A 487 2.35 -15.62 44.12
CA THR A 487 3.49 -16.17 43.39
C THR A 487 4.41 -15.07 42.83
N LEU A 488 3.82 -13.97 42.40
CA LEU A 488 4.55 -12.79 41.93
C LEU A 488 5.09 -11.90 43.06
N ARG A 489 4.77 -12.25 44.36
CA ARG A 489 5.10 -11.49 45.57
C ARG A 489 4.53 -10.07 45.55
N ILE A 490 3.37 -9.87 44.95
CA ILE A 490 2.64 -8.61 44.93
C ILE A 490 1.74 -8.54 46.15
N SER A 491 1.95 -7.55 47.02
CA SER A 491 1.08 -7.28 48.15
C SER A 491 -0.18 -6.54 47.71
N PHE A 492 -1.35 -7.08 48.00
CA PHE A 492 -2.62 -6.49 47.60
C PHE A 492 -3.69 -6.69 48.66
N SER A 493 -4.73 -5.89 48.58
CA SER A 493 -5.99 -6.11 49.31
C SER A 493 -7.17 -6.05 48.33
N ILE A 494 -8.31 -6.56 48.76
CA ILE A 494 -9.54 -6.50 48.01
C ILE A 494 -10.58 -5.68 48.74
N ALA A 495 -11.39 -4.94 48.01
CA ALA A 495 -12.53 -4.18 48.54
C ALA A 495 -13.78 -4.48 47.72
N GLU A 496 -14.94 -4.30 48.34
CA GLU A 496 -16.20 -4.35 47.61
C GLU A 496 -16.25 -3.25 46.55
N CYS A 497 -16.73 -3.58 45.34
CA CYS A 497 -16.91 -2.61 44.28
C CYS A 497 -18.23 -2.80 43.56
N LYS A 498 -18.66 -1.75 42.87
CA LYS A 498 -19.76 -1.78 41.90
C LYS A 498 -19.22 -1.50 40.51
N HIS A 499 -19.38 -2.46 39.62
CA HIS A 499 -18.93 -2.34 38.27
C HIS A 499 -19.98 -2.93 37.31
N ASN A 500 -20.45 -2.13 36.34
CA ASN A 500 -21.59 -2.47 35.49
C ASN A 500 -21.44 -3.76 34.68
N SER A 501 -20.18 -4.15 34.38
CA SER A 501 -19.90 -5.38 33.63
C SER A 501 -19.97 -6.65 34.47
N PHE A 502 -20.07 -6.55 35.81
CA PHE A 502 -20.11 -7.67 36.74
C PHE A 502 -21.44 -7.76 37.50
N ILE A 503 -21.72 -8.90 38.08
CA ILE A 503 -22.90 -9.10 38.93
C ILE A 503 -22.70 -8.34 40.25
N GLU A 504 -23.69 -7.55 40.67
CA GLU A 504 -23.65 -6.81 41.92
C GLU A 504 -23.51 -7.77 43.11
N GLY A 505 -22.62 -7.43 44.05
CA GLY A 505 -22.27 -8.30 45.18
C GLY A 505 -21.37 -9.49 44.86
N ARG A 506 -20.96 -9.64 43.56
CA ARG A 506 -20.05 -10.70 43.09
C ARG A 506 -18.88 -10.12 42.30
N CYS A 507 -18.43 -8.93 42.65
CA CYS A 507 -17.21 -8.32 42.15
C CYS A 507 -16.43 -7.65 43.27
N ALA A 508 -15.14 -7.48 43.07
CA ALA A 508 -14.25 -6.80 44.00
C ALA A 508 -13.18 -6.02 43.25
N SER A 509 -12.78 -4.89 43.83
CA SER A 509 -11.60 -4.12 43.39
C SER A 509 -10.33 -4.71 43.99
N ILE A 510 -9.24 -4.59 43.28
CA ILE A 510 -7.88 -4.93 43.71
C ILE A 510 -7.14 -3.64 44.03
N LEU A 511 -6.68 -3.54 45.28
CA LEU A 511 -5.91 -2.41 45.76
C LEU A 511 -4.45 -2.80 45.92
N ILE A 512 -3.56 -2.04 45.29
CA ILE A 512 -2.11 -2.18 45.48
C ILE A 512 -1.59 -0.82 45.96
N ASN A 513 -0.86 -0.81 47.07
CA ASN A 513 -0.41 0.41 47.71
C ASN A 513 -1.56 1.42 48.02
N GLY A 514 -2.75 0.90 48.32
CA GLY A 514 -3.93 1.70 48.62
C GLY A 514 -4.64 2.31 47.41
N LYS A 515 -4.15 2.07 46.19
CA LYS A 515 -4.80 2.51 44.94
C LYS A 515 -5.59 1.37 44.32
N GLU A 516 -6.79 1.67 43.83
CA GLU A 516 -7.58 0.73 43.06
C GLU A 516 -6.99 0.64 41.64
N LEU A 517 -6.46 -0.53 41.30
CA LEU A 517 -5.78 -0.76 40.02
C LEU A 517 -6.40 -1.87 39.18
N GLY A 518 -7.35 -2.63 39.76
CA GLY A 518 -7.98 -3.70 39.02
C GLY A 518 -9.34 -4.10 39.56
N VAL A 519 -10.03 -4.93 38.81
CA VAL A 519 -11.35 -5.46 39.14
C VAL A 519 -11.44 -6.92 38.73
N PHE A 520 -12.18 -7.70 39.51
CA PHE A 520 -12.51 -9.08 39.14
C PHE A 520 -13.89 -9.46 39.66
N GLY A 521 -14.49 -10.48 39.05
CA GLY A 521 -15.80 -10.96 39.48
C GLY A 521 -16.48 -11.89 38.48
N GLU A 522 -17.76 -12.18 38.77
CA GLU A 522 -18.66 -12.88 37.83
C GLU A 522 -19.20 -11.90 36.80
N VAL A 523 -18.97 -12.18 35.52
CA VAL A 523 -19.42 -11.34 34.44
C VAL A 523 -20.96 -11.30 34.37
N HIS A 524 -21.53 -10.13 34.23
CA HIS A 524 -22.97 -9.94 34.24
C HIS A 524 -23.65 -10.67 33.05
N PRO A 525 -24.80 -11.39 33.27
CA PRO A 525 -25.46 -12.18 32.24
C PRO A 525 -25.83 -11.38 30.95
N VAL A 526 -26.13 -10.09 31.10
CA VAL A 526 -26.38 -9.21 29.94
C VAL A 526 -25.10 -9.01 29.11
N VAL A 527 -23.93 -8.87 29.75
CA VAL A 527 -22.63 -8.78 29.04
C VAL A 527 -22.37 -10.09 28.30
N LEU A 528 -22.53 -11.23 28.96
CA LEU A 528 -22.36 -12.55 28.34
C LEU A 528 -23.28 -12.69 27.11
N ARG A 529 -24.55 -12.32 27.23
CA ARG A 529 -25.52 -12.34 26.13
C ARG A 529 -25.12 -11.42 24.98
N ASN A 530 -24.61 -10.22 25.29
CA ASN A 530 -24.15 -9.26 24.26
C ASN A 530 -22.97 -9.79 23.44
N PHE A 531 -22.11 -10.63 24.05
CA PHE A 531 -21.05 -11.35 23.34
C PHE A 531 -21.51 -12.72 22.82
N GLY A 532 -22.70 -13.18 23.17
CA GLY A 532 -23.23 -14.48 22.77
C GLY A 532 -22.56 -15.65 23.53
N ILE A 533 -22.09 -15.45 24.75
CA ILE A 533 -21.53 -16.47 25.63
C ILE A 533 -22.67 -17.00 26.49
N GLU A 534 -22.82 -18.31 26.60
CA GLU A 534 -23.92 -18.99 27.32
C GLU A 534 -23.50 -19.43 28.70
N GLU A 535 -22.23 -19.78 28.89
CA GLU A 535 -21.69 -20.35 30.12
C GLU A 535 -21.31 -19.27 31.15
N PRO A 536 -21.45 -19.57 32.45
CA PRO A 536 -20.96 -18.72 33.52
C PRO A 536 -19.48 -18.40 33.34
N THR A 537 -19.15 -17.12 33.39
CA THR A 537 -17.79 -16.62 33.11
C THR A 537 -17.37 -15.67 34.21
N THR A 538 -16.14 -15.82 34.69
CA THR A 538 -15.49 -14.87 35.58
C THR A 538 -14.37 -14.16 34.84
N ALA A 539 -14.11 -12.91 35.21
CA ALA A 539 -13.12 -12.07 34.57
C ALA A 539 -12.31 -11.28 35.59
N PHE A 540 -11.12 -10.88 35.15
CA PHE A 540 -10.17 -10.07 35.91
C PHE A 540 -9.41 -9.16 34.95
N GLU A 541 -9.21 -7.91 35.38
CA GLU A 541 -8.30 -6.98 34.68
C GLU A 541 -7.57 -6.12 35.72
N LEU A 542 -6.26 -5.93 35.57
CA LEU A 542 -5.38 -5.19 36.45
C LEU A 542 -4.40 -4.34 35.67
N SER A 543 -4.32 -3.04 35.95
CA SER A 543 -3.24 -2.16 35.48
C SER A 543 -1.92 -2.53 36.17
N LEU A 544 -0.85 -2.51 35.37
CA LEU A 544 0.52 -2.73 35.86
C LEU A 544 1.25 -1.40 36.12
N SER A 545 0.53 -0.27 36.20
CA SER A 545 1.10 1.07 36.44
C SER A 545 1.80 1.26 37.79
N PHE A 546 1.77 0.25 38.66
CA PHE A 546 2.47 0.25 39.95
C PHE A 546 3.90 -0.29 39.88
N ILE A 547 4.32 -0.77 38.73
CA ILE A 547 5.66 -1.33 38.45
C ILE A 547 6.53 -0.29 37.70
#